data_57d53b51d810b9bdf8cd97d8545ff5dd
#
_entry.id   57d53b51d810b9bdf8cd97d8545ff5dd
#
_cell.length_a   1.000
_cell.length_b   1.000
_cell.length_c   1.000
_cell.angle_alpha   90.00
_cell.angle_beta   90.00
_cell.angle_gamma   90.00
#
_symmetry.space_group_name_H-M   'P 1'
#
loop_
_entity.id
_entity.type
_entity.pdbx_description
1 polymer ?
#
loop_
_entity_poly.entity_id
_entity_poly.type
_entity_poly.pdbx_seq_one_letter_code
_entity_poly.pdbx_strand_id
1 'polypeptide(L)'
;MDPFDTLETKIRAGGVVNAHAHFDRAYTLTKQDMENVVYKQLEEKWRVVDKYKRNATTADYYKNITAALSSQKGFGVKECLSFIDIDPVVKDKAITAAIQAKDFAAMHNIGFKIACQTLKGILNPTCRRMIEKHLEMGHIDVVGSLPAADVSAVDHLDIIFRLAKKYNKRIHVHVDQLNDSRQKETELLARKAMFHGWEGKVTAIHSISLAAHPKHYREKVYSM
;
A
#
# COMPACT_ATOMS: atom_id res chain seq x y z
N MET A 1 -19.12 20.31 21.62
CA MET A 1 -19.53 19.12 20.85
C MET A 1 -18.46 18.06 21.10
N ASP A 2 -18.89 16.90 21.58
CA ASP A 2 -17.97 15.78 21.83
C ASP A 2 -17.28 15.42 20.51
N PRO A 3 -15.95 15.23 20.49
CA PRO A 3 -15.23 14.75 19.31
C PRO A 3 -15.81 13.46 18.72
N PHE A 4 -16.35 12.58 19.58
CA PHE A 4 -17.00 11.34 19.15
C PHE A 4 -18.34 11.59 18.45
N ASP A 5 -19.16 12.55 18.89
CA ASP A 5 -20.42 12.94 18.22
C ASP A 5 -20.12 13.50 16.81
N THR A 6 -19.06 14.30 16.70
CA THR A 6 -18.61 14.83 15.42
C THR A 6 -18.15 13.73 14.49
N LEU A 7 -17.39 12.73 14.99
CA LEU A 7 -16.93 11.59 14.23
C LEU A 7 -18.10 10.71 13.77
N GLU A 8 -19.03 10.39 14.66
CA GLU A 8 -20.22 9.60 14.36
C GLU A 8 -21.08 10.29 13.28
N THR A 9 -21.28 11.60 13.38
CA THR A 9 -22.01 12.38 12.38
C THR A 9 -21.33 12.29 11.00
N LYS A 10 -20.00 12.41 10.94
CA LYS A 10 -19.23 12.27 9.70
C LYS A 10 -19.30 10.86 9.12
N ILE A 11 -19.23 9.82 9.97
CA ILE A 11 -19.37 8.43 9.55
C ILE A 11 -20.76 8.21 8.94
N ARG A 12 -21.82 8.65 9.62
CA ARG A 12 -23.21 8.54 9.15
C ARG A 12 -23.44 9.30 7.84
N ALA A 13 -22.83 10.47 7.69
CA ALA A 13 -22.85 11.23 6.44
C ALA A 13 -22.02 10.58 5.31
N GLY A 14 -21.30 9.48 5.60
CA GLY A 14 -20.49 8.75 4.65
C GLY A 14 -19.25 9.51 4.20
N GLY A 15 -18.66 10.32 5.08
CA GLY A 15 -17.43 11.08 4.83
C GLY A 15 -16.13 10.34 5.18
N VAL A 16 -16.16 9.04 5.45
CA VAL A 16 -14.98 8.26 5.84
C VAL A 16 -14.27 7.68 4.60
N VAL A 17 -12.95 7.83 4.58
CA VAL A 17 -12.09 7.29 3.54
C VAL A 17 -11.09 6.33 4.17
N ASN A 18 -10.98 5.10 3.64
CA ASN A 18 -9.88 4.20 3.95
C ASN A 18 -8.73 4.46 2.97
N ALA A 19 -7.78 5.28 3.38
CA ALA A 19 -6.66 5.69 2.54
C ALA A 19 -5.53 4.65 2.44
N HIS A 20 -5.62 3.53 3.19
CA HIS A 20 -4.58 2.48 3.19
C HIS A 20 -5.16 1.12 3.58
N ALA A 21 -5.15 0.20 2.64
CA ALA A 21 -5.58 -1.19 2.84
C ALA A 21 -4.76 -2.16 1.98
N HIS A 22 -4.90 -3.47 2.26
CA HIS A 22 -4.33 -4.59 1.50
C HIS A 22 -5.42 -5.64 1.28
N PHE A 23 -6.41 -5.35 0.43
CA PHE A 23 -7.57 -6.21 0.24
C PHE A 23 -7.25 -7.52 -0.47
N ASP A 24 -6.18 -7.57 -1.26
CA ASP A 24 -5.64 -8.79 -1.86
C ASP A 24 -5.14 -9.80 -0.82
N ARG A 25 -4.82 -9.32 0.40
CA ARG A 25 -4.38 -10.14 1.54
C ARG A 25 -5.46 -10.33 2.61
N ALA A 26 -6.63 -9.72 2.43
CA ALA A 26 -7.73 -9.90 3.36
C ALA A 26 -8.19 -11.37 3.35
N TYR A 27 -8.50 -11.91 4.52
CA TYR A 27 -9.00 -13.27 4.72
C TYR A 27 -8.07 -14.39 4.21
N THR A 28 -6.78 -14.15 4.09
CA THR A 28 -5.79 -15.11 3.55
C THR A 28 -5.11 -15.97 4.59
N LEU A 29 -5.18 -15.59 5.86
CA LEU A 29 -4.59 -16.32 6.97
C LEU A 29 -5.65 -17.12 7.71
N THR A 30 -5.36 -18.39 7.98
CA THR A 30 -6.12 -19.21 8.91
C THR A 30 -5.78 -18.84 10.35
N LYS A 31 -6.59 -19.28 11.33
CA LYS A 31 -6.27 -19.12 12.76
C LYS A 31 -4.90 -19.73 13.10
N GLN A 32 -4.59 -20.92 12.55
CA GLN A 32 -3.31 -21.57 12.75
C GLN A 32 -2.13 -20.80 12.12
N ASP A 33 -2.33 -20.19 10.94
CA ASP A 33 -1.30 -19.34 10.35
C ASP A 33 -1.03 -18.12 11.23
N MET A 34 -2.06 -17.51 11.81
CA MET A 34 -1.94 -16.36 12.72
C MET A 34 -1.13 -16.74 13.98
N GLU A 35 -1.44 -17.86 14.62
CA GLU A 35 -0.71 -18.37 15.78
C GLU A 35 0.79 -18.61 15.46
N ASN A 36 1.07 -19.11 14.26
CA ASN A 36 2.43 -19.39 13.81
C ASN A 36 3.24 -18.15 13.41
N VAL A 37 2.59 -17.00 13.10
CA VAL A 37 3.29 -15.80 12.61
C VAL A 37 3.40 -14.66 13.61
N VAL A 38 2.71 -14.72 14.76
CA VAL A 38 2.64 -13.62 15.75
C VAL A 38 4.03 -13.12 16.14
N TYR A 39 4.95 -14.04 16.42
CA TYR A 39 6.31 -13.71 16.90
C TYR A 39 7.38 -13.70 15.80
N LYS A 40 6.98 -13.88 14.53
CA LYS A 40 7.93 -13.92 13.41
C LYS A 40 8.34 -12.53 12.96
N GLN A 41 9.56 -12.44 12.43
CA GLN A 41 10.05 -11.25 11.74
C GLN A 41 9.24 -10.99 10.47
N LEU A 42 9.29 -9.75 9.98
CA LEU A 42 8.48 -9.28 8.84
C LEU A 42 8.72 -10.13 7.57
N GLU A 43 9.96 -10.47 7.28
CA GLU A 43 10.35 -11.26 6.11
C GLU A 43 9.81 -12.70 6.17
N GLU A 44 9.72 -13.27 7.36
CA GLU A 44 9.11 -14.59 7.55
C GLU A 44 7.59 -14.55 7.32
N LYS A 45 6.94 -13.47 7.74
CA LYS A 45 5.52 -13.23 7.45
C LYS A 45 5.26 -13.15 5.94
N TRP A 46 6.15 -12.51 5.18
CA TRP A 46 6.06 -12.48 3.72
C TRP A 46 6.13 -13.86 3.07
N ARG A 47 6.89 -14.81 3.66
CA ARG A 47 6.93 -16.21 3.16
C ARG A 47 5.57 -16.92 3.30
N VAL A 48 4.83 -16.65 4.37
CA VAL A 48 3.46 -17.18 4.54
C VAL A 48 2.53 -16.62 3.46
N VAL A 49 2.62 -15.32 3.21
CA VAL A 49 1.88 -14.66 2.12
C VAL A 49 2.25 -15.26 0.76
N ASP A 50 3.52 -15.56 0.50
CA ASP A 50 3.95 -16.20 -0.75
C ASP A 50 3.33 -17.59 -0.97
N LYS A 51 3.10 -18.36 0.09
CA LYS A 51 2.40 -19.65 0.00
C LYS A 51 0.97 -19.45 -0.52
N TYR A 52 0.24 -18.48 0.03
CA TYR A 52 -1.08 -18.11 -0.46
C TYR A 52 -1.02 -17.62 -1.92
N LYS A 53 -0.12 -16.71 -2.26
CA LYS A 53 0.04 -16.17 -3.62
C LYS A 53 0.23 -17.25 -4.67
N ARG A 54 0.99 -18.31 -4.38
CA ARG A 54 1.21 -19.43 -5.32
C ARG A 54 -0.07 -20.20 -5.59
N ASN A 55 -0.85 -20.48 -4.57
CA ASN A 55 -1.97 -21.41 -4.62
C ASN A 55 -3.30 -20.72 -5.00
N ALA A 56 -3.50 -19.47 -4.60
CA ALA A 56 -4.72 -18.73 -4.86
C ALA A 56 -4.96 -18.47 -6.37
N THR A 57 -6.22 -18.54 -6.76
CA THR A 57 -6.70 -18.17 -8.10
C THR A 57 -7.12 -16.69 -8.16
N THR A 58 -7.38 -16.17 -9.36
CA THR A 58 -7.99 -14.84 -9.52
C THR A 58 -9.35 -14.76 -8.84
N ALA A 59 -10.14 -15.84 -8.87
CA ALA A 59 -11.45 -15.89 -8.20
C ALA A 59 -11.33 -15.79 -6.68
N ASP A 60 -10.30 -16.39 -6.08
CA ASP A 60 -10.06 -16.27 -4.63
C ASP A 60 -9.73 -14.82 -4.25
N TYR A 61 -8.87 -14.14 -5.02
CA TYR A 61 -8.57 -12.72 -4.82
C TYR A 61 -9.82 -11.85 -5.00
N TYR A 62 -10.61 -12.09 -6.04
CA TYR A 62 -11.84 -11.35 -6.28
C TYR A 62 -12.81 -11.49 -5.10
N LYS A 63 -13.04 -12.71 -4.62
CA LYS A 63 -13.85 -12.97 -3.43
C LYS A 63 -13.37 -12.19 -2.21
N ASN A 64 -12.07 -12.22 -1.94
CA ASN A 64 -11.50 -11.53 -0.78
C ASN A 64 -11.61 -10.01 -0.89
N ILE A 65 -11.29 -9.45 -2.06
CA ILE A 65 -11.36 -8.00 -2.30
C ILE A 65 -12.80 -7.50 -2.19
N THR A 66 -13.77 -8.20 -2.80
CA THR A 66 -15.18 -7.78 -2.74
C THR A 66 -15.78 -7.96 -1.36
N ALA A 67 -15.40 -8.99 -0.60
CA ALA A 67 -15.78 -9.14 0.80
C ALA A 67 -15.23 -8.00 1.67
N ALA A 68 -13.96 -7.62 1.46
CA ALA A 68 -13.36 -6.48 2.15
C ALA A 68 -14.07 -5.16 1.80
N LEU A 69 -14.35 -4.90 0.52
CA LEU A 69 -15.11 -3.73 0.08
C LEU A 69 -16.52 -3.68 0.71
N SER A 70 -17.23 -4.81 0.74
CA SER A 70 -18.53 -4.92 1.40
C SER A 70 -18.47 -4.59 2.89
N SER A 71 -17.45 -5.10 3.58
CA SER A 71 -17.19 -4.79 4.99
C SER A 71 -16.93 -3.28 5.19
N GLN A 72 -16.09 -2.67 4.37
CA GLN A 72 -15.81 -1.23 4.44
C GLN A 72 -17.07 -0.40 4.22
N LYS A 73 -17.90 -0.76 3.25
CA LYS A 73 -19.20 -0.12 3.04
C LYS A 73 -20.09 -0.23 4.26
N GLY A 74 -20.15 -1.39 4.91
CA GLY A 74 -20.91 -1.63 6.14
C GLY A 74 -20.49 -0.70 7.29
N PHE A 75 -19.22 -0.28 7.32
CA PHE A 75 -18.68 0.69 8.26
C PHE A 75 -18.79 2.17 7.80
N GLY A 76 -19.52 2.45 6.73
CA GLY A 76 -19.73 3.81 6.23
C GLY A 76 -18.57 4.39 5.43
N VAL A 77 -17.60 3.58 5.03
CA VAL A 77 -16.49 4.03 4.17
C VAL A 77 -16.99 4.27 2.74
N LYS A 78 -16.66 5.43 2.18
CA LYS A 78 -17.05 5.85 0.83
C LYS A 78 -15.99 5.62 -0.21
N GLU A 79 -14.73 5.71 0.18
CA GLU A 79 -13.60 5.48 -0.73
C GLU A 79 -12.54 4.60 -0.06
N CYS A 80 -11.96 3.69 -0.82
CA CYS A 80 -10.86 2.83 -0.39
C CYS A 80 -9.69 2.95 -1.36
N LEU A 81 -8.48 3.04 -0.82
CA LEU A 81 -7.24 2.80 -1.53
C LEU A 81 -6.62 1.49 -1.02
N SER A 82 -6.49 0.50 -1.90
CA SER A 82 -5.83 -0.76 -1.54
C SER A 82 -4.54 -0.96 -2.33
N PHE A 83 -3.50 -1.34 -1.61
CA PHE A 83 -2.29 -1.90 -2.21
C PHE A 83 -2.61 -3.29 -2.73
N ILE A 84 -2.14 -3.58 -3.95
CA ILE A 84 -2.31 -4.85 -4.62
C ILE A 84 -0.94 -5.36 -5.05
N ASP A 85 -0.60 -6.56 -4.65
CA ASP A 85 0.68 -7.16 -4.99
C ASP A 85 0.78 -7.51 -6.48
N ILE A 86 1.89 -7.10 -7.10
CA ILE A 86 2.25 -7.38 -8.49
C ILE A 86 3.70 -7.87 -8.48
N ASP A 87 3.89 -9.18 -8.55
CA ASP A 87 5.21 -9.80 -8.55
C ASP A 87 5.16 -11.19 -9.22
N PRO A 88 6.32 -11.82 -9.53
CA PRO A 88 6.36 -13.12 -10.20
C PRO A 88 5.69 -14.27 -9.43
N VAL A 89 5.46 -14.14 -8.11
CA VAL A 89 4.81 -15.16 -7.29
C VAL A 89 3.29 -15.11 -7.48
N VAL A 90 2.70 -13.91 -7.36
CA VAL A 90 1.27 -13.70 -7.54
C VAL A 90 0.89 -13.60 -9.02
N LYS A 91 1.84 -13.23 -9.87
CA LYS A 91 1.64 -12.91 -11.30
C LYS A 91 0.59 -11.79 -11.44
N ASP A 92 -0.28 -11.89 -12.45
CA ASP A 92 -1.35 -10.91 -12.69
C ASP A 92 -2.65 -11.25 -11.91
N LYS A 93 -2.69 -12.32 -11.09
CA LYS A 93 -3.93 -12.80 -10.45
C LYS A 93 -4.60 -11.77 -9.56
N ALA A 94 -3.85 -11.15 -8.65
CA ALA A 94 -4.40 -10.18 -7.70
C ALA A 94 -4.82 -8.87 -8.39
N ILE A 95 -3.99 -8.35 -9.31
CA ILE A 95 -4.34 -7.11 -10.03
C ILE A 95 -5.52 -7.30 -10.97
N THR A 96 -5.64 -8.46 -11.65
CA THR A 96 -6.81 -8.78 -12.47
C THR A 96 -8.09 -8.81 -11.63
N ALA A 97 -8.04 -9.45 -10.47
CA ALA A 97 -9.16 -9.47 -9.53
C ALA A 97 -9.54 -8.08 -9.02
N ALA A 98 -8.54 -7.24 -8.72
CA ALA A 98 -8.78 -5.88 -8.26
C ALA A 98 -9.41 -5.00 -9.36
N ILE A 99 -9.02 -5.17 -10.62
CA ILE A 99 -9.63 -4.49 -11.76
C ILE A 99 -11.12 -4.90 -11.87
N GLN A 100 -11.42 -6.18 -11.83
CA GLN A 100 -12.80 -6.68 -11.84
C GLN A 100 -13.62 -6.18 -10.64
N ALA A 101 -12.98 -6.03 -9.48
CA ALA A 101 -13.63 -5.50 -8.27
C ALA A 101 -13.97 -4.00 -8.36
N LYS A 102 -13.42 -3.23 -9.30
CA LYS A 102 -13.85 -1.84 -9.55
C LYS A 102 -15.31 -1.78 -9.99
N ASP A 103 -15.77 -2.72 -10.82
CA ASP A 103 -17.18 -2.79 -11.24
C ASP A 103 -18.09 -3.12 -10.05
N PHE A 104 -17.69 -4.08 -9.22
CA PHE A 104 -18.39 -4.39 -7.98
C PHE A 104 -18.47 -3.16 -7.07
N ALA A 105 -17.36 -2.44 -6.87
CA ALA A 105 -17.32 -1.23 -6.04
C ALA A 105 -18.26 -0.15 -6.58
N ALA A 106 -18.26 0.09 -7.88
CA ALA A 106 -19.15 1.06 -8.55
C ALA A 106 -20.63 0.71 -8.35
N MET A 107 -21.02 -0.57 -8.55
CA MET A 107 -22.40 -1.03 -8.28
C MET A 107 -22.84 -0.82 -6.82
N HIS A 108 -21.90 -0.80 -5.89
CA HIS A 108 -22.17 -0.61 -4.46
C HIS A 108 -21.94 0.82 -3.97
N ASN A 109 -21.69 1.78 -4.87
CA ASN A 109 -21.41 3.18 -4.55
C ASN A 109 -20.26 3.35 -3.54
N ILE A 110 -19.17 2.62 -3.73
CA ILE A 110 -17.91 2.78 -3.01
C ILE A 110 -16.79 3.06 -4.01
N GLY A 111 -16.02 4.14 -3.79
CA GLY A 111 -14.83 4.43 -4.57
C GLY A 111 -13.74 3.40 -4.29
N PHE A 112 -13.12 2.85 -5.33
CA PHE A 112 -12.02 1.89 -5.16
C PHE A 112 -10.85 2.27 -6.04
N LYS A 113 -9.70 2.56 -5.39
CA LYS A 113 -8.43 2.91 -6.02
C LYS A 113 -7.40 1.83 -5.75
N ILE A 114 -6.54 1.60 -6.73
CA ILE A 114 -5.49 0.58 -6.70
C ILE A 114 -4.13 1.26 -6.59
N ALA A 115 -3.38 0.94 -5.53
CA ALA A 115 -1.95 1.20 -5.45
C ALA A 115 -1.18 -0.10 -5.77
N CYS A 116 -0.14 -0.03 -6.59
CA CYS A 116 0.71 -1.20 -6.83
C CYS A 116 1.66 -1.45 -5.67
N GLN A 117 2.05 -2.71 -5.46
CA GLN A 117 3.11 -3.09 -4.54
C GLN A 117 3.83 -4.34 -5.04
N THR A 118 5.10 -4.49 -4.68
CA THR A 118 5.84 -5.75 -4.81
C THR A 118 6.66 -6.02 -3.56
N LEU A 119 6.52 -7.23 -3.00
CA LEU A 119 7.38 -7.71 -1.90
C LEU A 119 8.69 -8.32 -2.41
N LYS A 120 8.94 -8.28 -3.72
CA LYS A 120 10.15 -8.81 -4.36
C LYS A 120 11.08 -7.70 -4.88
N GLY A 121 10.80 -6.46 -4.47
CA GLY A 121 11.56 -5.27 -4.83
C GLY A 121 11.33 -4.77 -6.25
N ILE A 122 11.43 -3.46 -6.44
CA ILE A 122 11.31 -2.80 -7.76
C ILE A 122 12.64 -2.80 -8.52
N LEU A 123 13.76 -3.04 -7.81
CA LEU A 123 15.07 -3.23 -8.45
C LEU A 123 15.09 -4.53 -9.27
N ASN A 124 14.27 -5.51 -8.93
CA ASN A 124 14.04 -6.69 -9.74
C ASN A 124 13.42 -6.30 -11.09
N PRO A 125 14.12 -6.55 -12.22
CA PRO A 125 13.62 -6.11 -13.53
C PRO A 125 12.28 -6.74 -13.92
N THR A 126 12.00 -7.95 -13.46
CA THR A 126 10.73 -8.62 -13.75
C THR A 126 9.57 -7.95 -13.00
N CYS A 127 9.72 -7.68 -11.70
CA CYS A 127 8.73 -6.94 -10.93
C CYS A 127 8.47 -5.57 -11.55
N ARG A 128 9.54 -4.85 -11.90
CA ARG A 128 9.43 -3.54 -12.53
C ARG A 128 8.65 -3.58 -13.84
N ARG A 129 8.97 -4.50 -14.75
CA ARG A 129 8.23 -4.64 -16.02
C ARG A 129 6.75 -4.96 -15.81
N MET A 130 6.43 -5.80 -14.82
CA MET A 130 5.04 -6.12 -14.50
C MET A 130 4.28 -4.88 -14.01
N ILE A 131 4.87 -4.08 -13.12
CA ILE A 131 4.26 -2.83 -12.64
C ILE A 131 4.13 -1.80 -13.76
N GLU A 132 5.18 -1.62 -14.59
CA GLU A 132 5.15 -0.70 -15.73
C GLU A 132 4.03 -1.08 -16.72
N LYS A 133 3.86 -2.35 -17.03
CA LYS A 133 2.75 -2.86 -17.87
C LYS A 133 1.40 -2.38 -17.36
N HIS A 134 1.13 -2.53 -16.06
CA HIS A 134 -0.17 -2.15 -15.50
C HIS A 134 -0.32 -0.63 -15.33
N LEU A 135 0.76 0.12 -15.16
CA LEU A 135 0.75 1.58 -15.21
C LEU A 135 0.40 2.08 -16.61
N GLU A 136 1.01 1.50 -17.63
CA GLU A 136 0.76 1.84 -19.04
C GLU A 136 -0.68 1.56 -19.46
N MET A 137 -1.26 0.46 -18.98
CA MET A 137 -2.66 0.10 -19.21
C MET A 137 -3.65 0.92 -18.38
N GLY A 138 -3.19 1.82 -17.49
CA GLY A 138 -4.07 2.65 -16.65
C GLY A 138 -4.73 1.92 -15.49
N HIS A 139 -4.30 0.70 -15.16
CA HIS A 139 -4.90 -0.13 -14.11
C HIS A 139 -4.55 0.35 -12.70
N ILE A 140 -3.46 1.11 -12.55
CA ILE A 140 -2.94 1.59 -11.27
C ILE A 140 -3.28 3.07 -11.09
N ASP A 141 -3.90 3.41 -9.98
CA ASP A 141 -4.27 4.79 -9.62
C ASP A 141 -3.14 5.51 -8.88
N VAL A 142 -2.36 4.78 -8.06
CA VAL A 142 -1.26 5.30 -7.23
C VAL A 142 -0.04 4.38 -7.36
N VAL A 143 1.15 4.95 -7.50
CA VAL A 143 2.39 4.19 -7.45
C VAL A 143 2.70 3.88 -5.99
N GLY A 144 2.43 2.66 -5.58
CA GLY A 144 2.76 2.14 -4.26
C GLY A 144 4.16 1.53 -4.22
N SER A 145 4.80 1.52 -3.05
CA SER A 145 6.19 1.08 -2.94
C SER A 145 6.59 0.67 -1.52
N LEU A 146 7.64 -0.13 -1.44
CA LEU A 146 8.20 -0.68 -0.21
C LEU A 146 9.74 -0.79 -0.35
N PRO A 147 10.53 0.28 0.00
CA PRO A 147 11.99 0.26 -0.11
C PRO A 147 12.67 -0.89 0.64
N ALA A 148 12.11 -1.30 1.78
CA ALA A 148 12.62 -2.43 2.57
C ALA A 148 12.64 -3.78 1.81
N ALA A 149 11.98 -3.88 0.65
CA ALA A 149 12.04 -5.06 -0.21
C ALA A 149 13.26 -5.08 -1.15
N ASP A 150 14.06 -4.02 -1.17
CA ASP A 150 15.25 -3.87 -2.03
C ASP A 150 16.52 -3.60 -1.21
N VAL A 151 17.67 -3.84 -1.81
CA VAL A 151 18.98 -3.63 -1.18
C VAL A 151 19.38 -2.15 -1.09
N SER A 152 18.74 -1.28 -1.84
CA SER A 152 19.02 0.16 -1.90
C SER A 152 17.71 0.95 -1.92
N ALA A 153 17.38 1.61 -0.82
CA ALA A 153 16.23 2.50 -0.73
C ALA A 153 16.36 3.71 -1.68
N VAL A 154 17.58 4.18 -1.93
CA VAL A 154 17.85 5.31 -2.86
C VAL A 154 17.46 4.93 -4.27
N ASP A 155 18.01 3.82 -4.80
CA ASP A 155 17.76 3.37 -6.16
C ASP A 155 16.29 2.95 -6.34
N HIS A 156 15.71 2.33 -5.31
CA HIS A 156 14.29 2.00 -5.27
C HIS A 156 13.44 3.26 -5.51
N LEU A 157 13.65 4.31 -4.70
CA LEU A 157 12.88 5.54 -4.80
C LEU A 157 13.13 6.27 -6.12
N ASP A 158 14.34 6.26 -6.68
CA ASP A 158 14.60 6.85 -7.99
C ASP A 158 13.77 6.20 -9.11
N ILE A 159 13.58 4.89 -9.05
CA ILE A 159 12.68 4.19 -9.97
C ILE A 159 11.23 4.61 -9.73
N ILE A 160 10.78 4.64 -8.49
CA ILE A 160 9.40 4.99 -8.12
C ILE A 160 9.05 6.40 -8.57
N PHE A 161 9.89 7.39 -8.32
CA PHE A 161 9.66 8.77 -8.76
C PHE A 161 9.66 8.88 -10.30
N ARG A 162 10.55 8.17 -10.99
CA ARG A 162 10.56 8.12 -12.46
C ARG A 162 9.25 7.55 -13.02
N LEU A 163 8.75 6.43 -12.45
CA LEU A 163 7.48 5.84 -12.85
C LEU A 163 6.31 6.78 -12.58
N ALA A 164 6.25 7.35 -11.38
CA ALA A 164 5.19 8.27 -11.00
C ALA A 164 5.13 9.51 -11.91
N LYS A 165 6.29 10.07 -12.25
CA LYS A 165 6.38 11.19 -13.21
C LYS A 165 5.93 10.79 -14.61
N LYS A 166 6.45 9.65 -15.12
CA LYS A 166 6.11 9.16 -16.47
C LYS A 166 4.60 8.98 -16.66
N TYR A 167 3.91 8.48 -15.63
CA TYR A 167 2.47 8.19 -15.69
C TYR A 167 1.60 9.21 -14.94
N ASN A 168 2.18 10.32 -14.45
CA ASN A 168 1.51 11.37 -13.68
C ASN A 168 0.67 10.81 -12.50
N LYS A 169 1.27 9.98 -11.65
CA LYS A 169 0.61 9.32 -10.52
C LYS A 169 1.13 9.87 -9.18
N ARG A 170 0.28 9.86 -8.16
CA ARG A 170 0.71 10.06 -6.76
C ARG A 170 1.57 8.87 -6.32
N ILE A 171 2.36 9.09 -5.27
CA ILE A 171 3.25 8.08 -4.69
C ILE A 171 2.83 7.82 -3.25
N HIS A 172 2.68 6.54 -2.89
CA HIS A 172 2.49 6.10 -1.51
C HIS A 172 3.56 5.07 -1.14
N VAL A 173 4.39 5.35 -0.14
CA VAL A 173 5.56 4.53 0.21
C VAL A 173 5.47 4.02 1.64
N HIS A 174 5.60 2.71 1.83
CA HIS A 174 5.80 2.11 3.15
C HIS A 174 7.24 2.36 3.59
N VAL A 175 7.45 3.24 4.55
CA VAL A 175 8.75 3.64 5.06
C VAL A 175 8.81 3.48 6.58
N ASP A 176 10.01 3.23 7.08
CA ASP A 176 10.29 3.23 8.53
C ASP A 176 9.29 2.39 9.34
N GLN A 177 9.21 1.09 9.03
CA GLN A 177 8.22 0.18 9.60
C GLN A 177 8.56 -0.31 11.02
N LEU A 178 9.75 0.01 11.53
CA LEU A 178 10.20 -0.35 12.87
C LEU A 178 10.38 0.89 13.74
N ASN A 179 10.15 0.77 15.04
CA ASN A 179 10.47 1.82 16.01
C ASN A 179 11.99 1.83 16.31
N ASP A 180 12.78 2.17 15.30
CA ASP A 180 14.23 2.13 15.31
C ASP A 180 14.81 3.38 14.62
N SER A 181 15.56 4.19 15.37
CA SER A 181 16.19 5.44 14.88
C SER A 181 17.25 5.24 13.78
N ARG A 182 17.62 3.99 13.47
CA ARG A 182 18.48 3.67 12.32
C ARG A 182 17.73 3.78 10.99
N GLN A 183 16.39 3.61 10.98
CA GLN A 183 15.56 3.81 9.80
C GLN A 183 15.38 5.31 9.54
N LYS A 184 15.60 5.74 8.31
CA LYS A 184 15.54 7.15 7.84
C LYS A 184 14.91 7.30 6.46
N GLU A 185 14.09 6.33 6.08
CA GLU A 185 13.48 6.33 4.74
C GLU A 185 12.43 7.43 4.61
N THR A 186 11.79 7.86 5.73
CA THR A 186 10.87 9.01 5.72
C THR A 186 11.61 10.30 5.33
N GLU A 187 12.79 10.57 5.91
CA GLU A 187 13.62 11.72 5.52
C GLU A 187 14.07 11.60 4.06
N LEU A 188 14.53 10.42 3.65
CA LEU A 188 14.96 10.17 2.28
C LEU A 188 13.81 10.42 1.28
N LEU A 189 12.60 9.95 1.59
CA LEU A 189 11.42 10.14 0.76
C LEU A 189 11.06 11.63 0.63
N ALA A 190 11.08 12.39 1.73
CA ALA A 190 10.83 13.82 1.72
C ALA A 190 11.85 14.55 0.84
N ARG A 191 13.15 14.26 1.00
CA ARG A 191 14.22 14.83 0.15
C ARG A 191 14.03 14.51 -1.33
N LYS A 192 13.65 13.28 -1.66
CA LYS A 192 13.37 12.88 -3.04
C LYS A 192 12.14 13.59 -3.59
N ALA A 193 11.09 13.81 -2.78
CA ALA A 193 9.91 14.57 -3.19
C ALA A 193 10.29 16.00 -3.58
N MET A 194 11.05 16.70 -2.74
CA MET A 194 11.57 18.04 -3.01
C MET A 194 12.49 18.06 -4.26
N PHE A 195 13.44 17.14 -4.35
CA PHE A 195 14.36 17.05 -5.49
C PHE A 195 13.64 16.85 -6.83
N HIS A 196 12.54 16.09 -6.81
CA HIS A 196 11.76 15.81 -8.01
C HIS A 196 10.63 16.82 -8.28
N GLY A 197 10.40 17.84 -7.41
CA GLY A 197 9.25 18.75 -7.51
C GLY A 197 7.93 17.99 -7.46
N TRP A 198 7.81 17.03 -6.50
CA TRP A 198 6.64 16.15 -6.35
C TRP A 198 5.95 16.32 -5.00
N GLU A 199 6.21 17.47 -4.34
CA GLU A 199 5.60 17.84 -3.06
C GLU A 199 4.07 17.83 -3.18
N GLY A 200 3.39 17.46 -2.11
CA GLY A 200 1.94 17.33 -2.10
C GLY A 200 1.38 16.12 -2.87
N LYS A 201 2.24 15.35 -3.58
CA LYS A 201 1.86 14.14 -4.33
C LYS A 201 2.44 12.86 -3.73
N VAL A 202 3.13 12.95 -2.59
CA VAL A 202 3.81 11.83 -1.93
C VAL A 202 3.21 11.61 -0.55
N THR A 203 2.98 10.35 -0.18
CA THR A 203 2.54 9.94 1.15
C THR A 203 3.54 8.96 1.74
N ALA A 204 4.08 9.28 2.91
CA ALA A 204 4.85 8.37 3.73
C ALA A 204 3.87 7.55 4.60
N ILE A 205 3.94 6.22 4.50
CA ILE A 205 3.10 5.30 5.26
C ILE A 205 3.96 4.72 6.38
N HIS A 206 3.37 4.58 7.56
CA HIS A 206 3.99 4.17 8.83
C HIS A 206 4.82 5.28 9.46
N SER A 207 6.05 5.54 8.98
CA SER A 207 7.00 6.51 9.58
C SER A 207 7.22 6.27 11.09
N ILE A 208 7.17 5.02 11.54
CA ILE A 208 7.19 4.62 12.95
C ILE A 208 8.52 5.01 13.61
N SER A 209 9.62 4.97 12.84
CA SER A 209 10.96 5.28 13.35
C SER A 209 11.07 6.70 13.91
N LEU A 210 10.24 7.64 13.44
CA LEU A 210 10.24 9.01 13.91
C LEU A 210 10.02 9.10 15.44
N ALA A 211 9.24 8.16 16.01
CA ALA A 211 9.03 8.11 17.45
C ALA A 211 10.31 7.77 18.23
N ALA A 212 11.24 7.01 17.64
CA ALA A 212 12.53 6.65 18.23
C ALA A 212 13.62 7.72 18.03
N HIS A 213 13.41 8.68 17.16
CA HIS A 213 14.40 9.74 16.89
C HIS A 213 14.35 10.89 17.90
N PRO A 214 15.49 11.58 18.15
CA PRO A 214 15.53 12.79 18.97
C PRO A 214 14.62 13.90 18.41
N LYS A 215 14.15 14.78 19.30
CA LYS A 215 13.22 15.86 18.93
C LYS A 215 13.71 16.70 17.77
N HIS A 216 14.98 17.15 17.80
CA HIS A 216 15.56 17.98 16.74
C HIS A 216 15.55 17.32 15.36
N TYR A 217 15.73 15.99 15.28
CA TYR A 217 15.65 15.25 14.03
C TYR A 217 14.20 15.21 13.51
N ARG A 218 13.23 14.92 14.38
CA ARG A 218 11.82 14.92 14.01
C ARG A 218 11.37 16.26 13.47
N GLU A 219 11.72 17.36 14.16
CA GLU A 219 11.41 18.73 13.73
C GLU A 219 12.01 19.05 12.37
N LYS A 220 13.24 18.63 12.12
CA LYS A 220 13.87 18.75 10.80
C LYS A 220 13.07 18.00 9.72
N VAL A 221 12.63 16.77 9.97
CA VAL A 221 11.87 15.98 8.99
C VAL A 221 10.49 16.58 8.77
N TYR A 222 9.82 17.08 9.81
CA TYR A 222 8.51 17.73 9.69
C TYR A 222 8.55 19.07 8.96
N SER A 223 9.71 19.72 8.90
CA SER A 223 9.87 20.98 8.18
C SER A 223 10.18 20.83 6.69
N MET A 224 10.31 19.59 6.21
CA MET A 224 10.52 19.27 4.79
C MET A 224 9.19 19.15 4.05
#